data_4d3f1a7205a50ff673f63a1b7d4f8dc0
#
_entry.id   4d3f1a7205a50ff673f63a1b7d4f8dc0
#
_cell.length_a   1.000
_cell.length_b   1.000
_cell.length_c   1.000
_cell.angle_alpha   90.00
_cell.angle_beta   90.00
_cell.angle_gamma   90.00
#
_symmetry.space_group_name_H-M   'P 1'
#
loop_
_entity.id
_entity.type
_entity.pdbx_description
1 polymer ?
#
loop_
_entity_poly.entity_id
_entity_poly.type
_entity_poly.pdbx_seq_one_letter_code
_entity_poly.pdbx_strand_id
1 'polypeptide(L)'
;MPKRKNKKNNLLKMAVIAILIGGYLVINNIDKIKKGLPNEPVIKRKAVKKTADEKIKGTEIINPSERKEMSQADNSVSSVDLNQIPDFDGVTTFVAINNYVPTFTEEDRAKARSGSFEYYSELDSLGRVGIATANLGKETMPQKGEKRGPIGHVKPSGWQSLKFDNVDGKYLYNRSHLIGWQLSAENDNEKNLATGTRFFNVDGMLPFENLVADYIKNTGNHVLYRVTPIFEGDELVMRGLQMEAYSVEDDGAGVSYNVFVYNAQPGIYIDYLTGMATTTN
;
A
#
# COMPACT_ATOMS: atom_id res chain seq x y z
N MET A 1 -38.62 -7.64 -5.85
CA MET A 1 -38.02 -6.66 -4.93
C MET A 1 -37.07 -7.41 -4.00
N PRO A 2 -35.76 -7.41 -4.26
CA PRO A 2 -34.78 -7.59 -3.20
C PRO A 2 -33.51 -6.75 -3.44
N LYS A 3 -33.55 -5.41 -3.33
CA LYS A 3 -32.36 -4.55 -3.45
C LYS A 3 -31.95 -3.82 -2.18
N ARG A 4 -32.63 -4.08 -1.05
CA ARG A 4 -32.38 -3.31 0.20
C ARG A 4 -31.38 -3.96 1.18
N LYS A 5 -31.13 -5.27 1.11
CA LYS A 5 -30.26 -5.96 2.10
C LYS A 5 -28.76 -5.72 1.88
N ASN A 6 -28.28 -5.63 0.63
CA ASN A 6 -26.85 -5.44 0.34
C ASN A 6 -26.32 -4.06 0.73
N LYS A 7 -27.15 -3.01 0.63
CA LYS A 7 -26.71 -1.64 1.00
C LYS A 7 -26.42 -1.49 2.49
N LYS A 8 -27.20 -2.17 3.36
CA LYS A 8 -27.00 -2.11 4.82
C LYS A 8 -25.74 -2.86 5.26
N ASN A 9 -25.40 -3.99 4.64
CA ASN A 9 -24.21 -4.76 4.98
C ASN A 9 -22.90 -4.06 4.56
N ASN A 10 -22.91 -3.37 3.39
CA ASN A 10 -21.78 -2.58 2.96
C ASN A 10 -21.59 -1.31 3.81
N LEU A 11 -22.68 -0.66 4.23
CA LEU A 11 -22.60 0.48 5.17
C LEU A 11 -22.03 0.04 6.54
N LEU A 12 -22.42 -1.15 7.03
CA LEU A 12 -21.95 -1.65 8.30
C LEU A 12 -20.44 -2.04 8.23
N LYS A 13 -20.01 -2.65 7.12
CA LYS A 13 -18.59 -2.96 6.87
C LYS A 13 -17.73 -1.70 6.74
N MET A 14 -18.21 -0.69 6.01
CA MET A 14 -17.54 0.61 5.93
C MET A 14 -17.51 1.35 7.27
N ALA A 15 -18.54 1.22 8.11
CA ALA A 15 -18.57 1.80 9.44
C ALA A 15 -17.55 1.12 10.40
N VAL A 16 -17.34 -0.18 10.28
CA VAL A 16 -16.35 -0.92 11.10
C VAL A 16 -14.91 -0.55 10.68
N ILE A 17 -14.64 -0.42 9.39
CA ILE A 17 -13.34 0.04 8.87
C ILE A 17 -13.11 1.50 9.25
N ALA A 18 -14.11 2.37 9.14
CA ALA A 18 -14.02 3.77 9.58
C ALA A 18 -13.82 3.89 11.09
N ILE A 19 -14.34 2.96 11.91
CA ILE A 19 -14.12 2.92 13.37
C ILE A 19 -12.69 2.46 13.69
N LEU A 20 -12.14 1.49 12.96
CA LEU A 20 -10.76 1.02 13.17
C LEU A 20 -9.72 2.06 12.70
N ILE A 21 -9.95 2.70 11.56
CA ILE A 21 -9.09 3.77 11.02
C ILE A 21 -9.37 5.09 11.75
N GLY A 22 -10.63 5.41 12.06
CA GLY A 22 -11.02 6.56 12.86
C GLY A 22 -10.58 6.45 14.32
N GLY A 23 -10.47 5.25 14.87
CA GLY A 23 -9.88 5.00 16.19
C GLY A 23 -8.40 5.42 16.24
N TYR A 24 -7.65 5.20 15.18
CA TYR A 24 -6.25 5.64 15.08
C TYR A 24 -6.14 7.18 14.93
N LEU A 25 -6.99 7.79 14.12
CA LEU A 25 -7.07 9.26 14.00
C LEU A 25 -7.52 9.92 15.31
N VAL A 26 -8.38 9.26 16.10
CA VAL A 26 -8.80 9.70 17.44
C VAL A 26 -7.66 9.55 18.45
N ILE A 27 -6.84 8.51 18.38
CA ILE A 27 -5.68 8.32 19.27
C ILE A 27 -4.64 9.44 19.06
N ASN A 28 -4.38 9.85 17.82
CA ASN A 28 -3.48 10.98 17.53
C ASN A 28 -4.07 12.35 17.91
N ASN A 29 -5.40 12.48 18.07
CA ASN A 29 -6.08 13.67 18.58
C ASN A 29 -6.37 13.64 20.08
N ILE A 30 -6.14 12.53 20.79
CA ILE A 30 -6.36 12.40 22.24
C ILE A 30 -5.39 13.31 23.05
N ASP A 31 -4.22 13.65 22.52
CA ASP A 31 -3.34 14.64 23.16
C ASP A 31 -3.92 16.07 23.20
N LYS A 32 -4.92 16.37 22.37
CA LYS A 32 -5.70 17.62 22.48
C LYS A 32 -6.84 17.58 23.51
N ILE A 33 -7.28 16.39 23.90
CA ILE A 33 -8.40 16.19 24.83
C ILE A 33 -7.93 16.03 26.28
N LYS A 34 -6.66 15.67 26.52
CA LYS A 34 -6.06 15.54 27.87
C LYS A 34 -5.74 16.84 28.60
N LYS A 35 -6.26 17.98 28.19
CA LYS A 35 -6.24 19.22 28.98
C LYS A 35 -7.30 19.23 30.10
N GLY A 36 -7.34 18.18 30.92
CA GLY A 36 -8.33 18.10 32.01
C GLY A 36 -8.05 17.11 33.14
N LEU A 37 -6.90 16.42 33.14
CA LEU A 37 -6.56 15.49 34.23
C LEU A 37 -5.20 15.81 34.85
N PRO A 38 -5.03 15.72 36.17
CA PRO A 38 -3.85 16.18 36.87
C PRO A 38 -2.70 15.15 36.88
N ASN A 39 -1.51 15.67 36.60
CA ASN A 39 -0.15 15.26 37.01
C ASN A 39 0.32 13.82 36.84
N GLU A 40 1.17 13.60 35.81
CA GLU A 40 2.34 12.72 35.89
C GLU A 40 3.60 13.43 35.31
N PRO A 41 4.83 13.02 35.71
CA PRO A 41 6.00 13.92 35.73
C PRO A 41 6.66 14.11 34.36
N VAL A 42 6.99 15.37 34.08
CA VAL A 42 7.68 15.86 32.89
C VAL A 42 9.15 15.46 32.91
N ILE A 43 9.60 14.64 31.95
CA ILE A 43 11.03 14.43 31.66
C ILE A 43 11.48 15.53 30.69
N LYS A 44 12.27 16.48 31.19
CA LYS A 44 12.88 17.56 30.40
C LYS A 44 13.96 17.02 29.46
N ARG A 45 13.78 17.13 28.16
CA ARG A 45 14.86 16.95 27.15
C ARG A 45 15.52 18.31 26.90
N LYS A 46 16.85 18.39 27.14
CA LYS A 46 17.68 19.57 26.85
C LYS A 46 17.80 19.78 25.35
N ALA A 47 17.52 20.99 24.89
CA ALA A 47 17.81 21.47 23.55
C ALA A 47 19.31 21.66 23.34
N VAL A 48 19.87 21.07 22.28
CA VAL A 48 21.24 21.37 21.83
C VAL A 48 21.13 22.41 20.70
N LYS A 49 21.67 23.58 20.92
CA LYS A 49 21.88 24.61 19.89
C LYS A 49 23.02 24.17 18.96
N LYS A 50 22.76 24.12 17.64
CA LYS A 50 23.82 24.08 16.61
C LYS A 50 23.98 25.47 16.00
N THR A 51 25.20 25.97 16.08
CA THR A 51 25.71 27.17 15.43
C THR A 51 25.91 26.93 13.93
N ALA A 52 25.54 27.98 13.16
CA ALA A 52 25.82 28.05 11.72
C ALA A 52 27.32 28.35 11.50
N ASP A 53 27.84 27.80 10.44
CA ASP A 53 28.78 28.30 9.43
C ASP A 53 29.74 27.20 8.97
N GLU A 54 29.52 26.74 7.74
CA GLU A 54 30.65 26.39 6.87
C GLU A 54 30.22 26.43 5.39
N LYS A 55 30.97 27.23 4.64
CA LYS A 55 30.88 27.45 3.19
C LYS A 55 31.38 26.20 2.44
N ILE A 56 30.61 25.65 1.54
CA ILE A 56 31.09 24.63 0.59
C ILE A 56 31.20 25.24 -0.81
N LYS A 57 32.46 25.28 -1.30
CA LYS A 57 32.83 25.41 -2.71
C LYS A 57 33.06 24.01 -3.26
N GLY A 58 32.64 23.77 -4.50
CA GLY A 58 33.15 22.67 -5.31
C GLY A 58 32.07 21.93 -6.08
N THR A 59 31.90 22.30 -7.36
CA THR A 59 31.16 21.54 -8.37
C THR A 59 32.07 20.41 -8.83
N GLU A 60 31.78 19.17 -8.48
CA GLU A 60 32.42 18.00 -9.09
C GLU A 60 31.51 17.38 -10.13
N ILE A 61 32.08 17.18 -11.32
CA ILE A 61 31.46 16.54 -12.49
C ILE A 61 31.53 15.02 -12.25
N ILE A 62 30.39 14.37 -12.09
CA ILE A 62 30.29 12.93 -11.89
C ILE A 62 30.58 12.18 -13.20
N ASN A 63 31.51 11.26 -13.16
CA ASN A 63 32.01 10.45 -14.26
C ASN A 63 30.99 9.37 -14.70
N PRO A 64 30.86 9.04 -16.01
CA PRO A 64 29.88 8.08 -16.51
C PRO A 64 30.03 6.64 -16.03
N SER A 65 31.16 6.27 -15.41
CA SER A 65 31.39 4.93 -14.85
C SER A 65 30.69 4.66 -13.53
N GLU A 66 30.26 5.69 -12.78
CA GLU A 66 29.52 5.55 -11.52
C GLU A 66 28.04 5.27 -11.71
N ARG A 67 27.53 5.41 -12.95
CA ARG A 67 26.14 5.11 -13.29
C ARG A 67 25.79 3.61 -13.28
N LYS A 68 26.78 2.74 -13.24
CA LYS A 68 26.61 1.26 -13.28
C LYS A 68 26.42 0.63 -11.91
N GLU A 69 26.79 1.31 -10.83
CA GLU A 69 26.66 0.80 -9.45
C GLU A 69 25.34 1.18 -8.77
N MET A 70 24.57 2.12 -9.34
CA MET A 70 23.25 2.46 -8.82
C MET A 70 22.13 1.52 -9.26
N SER A 71 22.41 0.45 -10.02
CA SER A 71 21.41 -0.53 -10.45
C SER A 71 21.28 -1.76 -9.53
N GLN A 72 22.03 -1.79 -8.44
CA GLN A 72 21.82 -2.72 -7.33
C GLN A 72 21.41 -1.92 -6.08
N ALA A 73 20.32 -1.17 -6.18
CA ALA A 73 19.65 -0.63 -5.02
C ALA A 73 19.17 -1.81 -4.18
N ASP A 74 19.81 -1.94 -3.07
CA ASP A 74 19.61 -2.86 -1.98
C ASP A 74 18.11 -3.16 -1.75
N ASN A 75 17.67 -4.38 -2.07
CA ASN A 75 16.35 -4.92 -1.77
C ASN A 75 16.16 -5.20 -0.27
N SER A 76 16.91 -4.57 0.60
CA SER A 76 16.80 -4.67 2.06
C SER A 76 15.74 -3.72 2.66
N VAL A 77 14.68 -3.41 1.92
CA VAL A 77 13.45 -2.92 2.55
C VAL A 77 12.93 -4.07 3.40
N SER A 78 12.82 -3.86 4.72
CA SER A 78 12.32 -4.80 5.71
C SER A 78 11.09 -5.55 5.16
N SER A 79 11.33 -6.73 4.59
CA SER A 79 10.24 -7.58 4.12
C SER A 79 9.44 -8.05 5.34
N VAL A 80 8.12 -8.03 5.22
CA VAL A 80 7.24 -8.64 6.21
C VAL A 80 7.66 -10.10 6.39
N ASP A 81 7.96 -10.50 7.62
CA ASP A 81 8.20 -11.90 7.96
C ASP A 81 6.85 -12.60 8.07
N LEU A 82 6.53 -13.46 7.10
CA LEU A 82 5.27 -14.22 7.07
C LEU A 82 5.07 -15.08 8.32
N ASN A 83 6.14 -15.52 8.99
CA ASN A 83 6.03 -16.29 10.23
C ASN A 83 5.46 -15.45 11.40
N GLN A 84 5.47 -14.13 11.29
CA GLN A 84 4.87 -13.23 12.28
C GLN A 84 3.47 -12.77 11.89
N ILE A 85 3.00 -13.10 10.68
CA ILE A 85 1.66 -12.80 10.22
C ILE A 85 0.73 -13.92 10.66
N PRO A 86 -0.36 -13.64 11.40
CA PRO A 86 -1.37 -14.65 11.72
C PRO A 86 -1.95 -15.29 10.45
N ASP A 87 -2.33 -16.56 10.53
CA ASP A 87 -3.05 -17.21 9.44
C ASP A 87 -4.36 -16.48 9.13
N PHE A 88 -4.76 -16.51 7.86
CA PHE A 88 -6.01 -15.92 7.43
C PHE A 88 -7.21 -16.64 8.09
N ASP A 89 -8.00 -15.91 8.84
CA ASP A 89 -9.14 -16.42 9.64
C ASP A 89 -10.46 -16.52 8.84
N GLY A 90 -10.43 -16.28 7.53
CA GLY A 90 -11.60 -16.26 6.66
C GLY A 90 -12.41 -14.96 6.66
N VAL A 91 -12.03 -13.95 7.43
CA VAL A 91 -12.77 -12.68 7.61
C VAL A 91 -11.86 -11.46 7.58
N THR A 92 -10.73 -11.51 8.29
CA THR A 92 -9.81 -10.38 8.44
C THR A 92 -9.11 -10.06 7.13
N THR A 93 -9.23 -8.82 6.65
CA THR A 93 -8.64 -8.40 5.37
C THR A 93 -7.19 -7.99 5.50
N PHE A 94 -6.75 -7.49 6.65
CA PHE A 94 -5.40 -7.00 6.90
C PHE A 94 -4.99 -7.12 8.36
N VAL A 95 -3.68 -7.02 8.61
CA VAL A 95 -3.11 -6.84 9.96
C VAL A 95 -2.17 -5.64 9.97
N ALA A 96 -2.03 -5.01 11.13
CA ALA A 96 -1.10 -3.91 11.32
C ALA A 96 0.35 -4.41 11.34
N ILE A 97 1.23 -3.71 10.66
CA ILE A 97 2.67 -3.92 10.70
C ILE A 97 3.31 -2.74 11.45
N ASN A 98 4.28 -3.03 12.30
CA ASN A 98 5.03 -2.02 13.05
C ASN A 98 4.11 -0.98 13.73
N ASN A 99 3.00 -1.43 14.35
CA ASN A 99 1.98 -0.56 14.96
C ASN A 99 1.46 0.54 14.02
N TYR A 100 1.23 0.21 12.77
CA TYR A 100 0.85 1.11 11.67
C TYR A 100 1.91 2.14 11.27
N VAL A 101 3.11 2.11 11.83
CA VAL A 101 4.16 3.10 11.52
C VAL A 101 4.88 2.69 10.23
N PRO A 102 4.84 3.54 9.17
CA PRO A 102 5.59 3.30 7.94
C PRO A 102 7.09 3.27 8.17
N THR A 103 7.82 2.53 7.33
CA THR A 103 9.27 2.35 7.43
C THR A 103 10.07 3.25 6.48
N PHE A 104 9.46 4.31 5.95
CA PHE A 104 10.14 5.29 5.10
C PHE A 104 11.31 5.95 5.83
N THR A 105 12.47 5.95 5.18
CA THR A 105 13.67 6.62 5.67
C THR A 105 13.57 8.15 5.51
N GLU A 106 14.47 8.90 6.12
CA GLU A 106 14.56 10.34 5.87
C GLU A 106 14.95 10.65 4.41
N GLU A 107 15.69 9.77 3.75
CA GLU A 107 16.00 9.88 2.33
C GLU A 107 14.74 9.72 1.45
N ASP A 108 13.90 8.70 1.74
CA ASP A 108 12.61 8.52 1.06
C ASP A 108 11.74 9.77 1.20
N ARG A 109 11.64 10.32 2.41
CA ARG A 109 10.84 11.52 2.71
C ARG A 109 11.43 12.77 2.03
N ALA A 110 12.75 12.92 2.02
CA ALA A 110 13.42 14.02 1.32
C ALA A 110 13.18 13.95 -0.19
N LYS A 111 13.25 12.75 -0.78
CA LYS A 111 12.91 12.53 -2.19
C LYS A 111 11.45 12.89 -2.47
N ALA A 112 10.52 12.50 -1.60
CA ALA A 112 9.10 12.84 -1.73
C ALA A 112 8.85 14.36 -1.68
N ARG A 113 9.57 15.09 -0.83
CA ARG A 113 9.49 16.57 -0.76
C ARG A 113 10.00 17.26 -2.03
N SER A 114 10.76 16.58 -2.90
CA SER A 114 11.26 17.15 -4.14
C SER A 114 10.29 17.10 -5.31
N GLY A 115 9.18 16.38 -5.19
CA GLY A 115 8.13 16.27 -6.20
C GLY A 115 7.60 14.86 -6.39
N SER A 116 6.62 14.73 -7.29
CA SER A 116 6.00 13.43 -7.61
C SER A 116 6.95 12.53 -8.39
N PHE A 117 6.85 11.25 -8.13
CA PHE A 117 7.54 10.20 -8.88
C PHE A 117 6.76 8.89 -8.78
N GLU A 118 7.03 7.99 -9.69
CA GLU A 118 6.58 6.61 -9.67
C GLU A 118 7.75 5.69 -10.02
N TYR A 119 7.82 4.54 -9.35
CA TYR A 119 8.82 3.51 -9.58
C TYR A 119 8.17 2.14 -9.44
N TYR A 120 8.43 1.27 -10.39
CA TYR A 120 8.00 -0.11 -10.41
C TYR A 120 9.23 -1.00 -10.66
N SER A 121 9.50 -1.93 -9.73
CA SER A 121 10.60 -2.88 -9.89
C SER A 121 10.42 -3.73 -11.15
N GLU A 122 11.53 -4.15 -11.75
CA GLU A 122 11.49 -5.17 -12.80
C GLU A 122 10.85 -6.46 -12.27
N LEU A 123 10.22 -7.21 -13.17
CA LEU A 123 9.75 -8.55 -12.83
C LEU A 123 10.96 -9.43 -12.51
N ASP A 124 10.81 -10.32 -11.53
CA ASP A 124 11.84 -11.28 -11.18
C ASP A 124 11.94 -12.43 -12.21
N SER A 125 12.85 -13.38 -11.98
CA SER A 125 13.05 -14.54 -12.87
C SER A 125 11.85 -15.46 -13.01
N LEU A 126 10.87 -15.39 -12.10
CA LEU A 126 9.60 -16.10 -12.14
C LEU A 126 8.47 -15.25 -12.75
N GLY A 127 8.77 -14.05 -13.24
CA GLY A 127 7.79 -13.11 -13.78
C GLY A 127 6.89 -12.47 -12.71
N ARG A 128 7.33 -12.45 -11.44
CA ARG A 128 6.58 -11.87 -10.32
C ARG A 128 6.89 -10.38 -10.21
N VAL A 129 5.87 -9.61 -9.81
CA VAL A 129 6.01 -8.18 -9.52
C VAL A 129 6.88 -7.95 -8.28
N GLY A 130 7.67 -6.88 -8.30
CA GLY A 130 8.44 -6.40 -7.17
C GLY A 130 7.80 -5.19 -6.48
N ILE A 131 8.60 -4.42 -5.75
CA ILE A 131 8.16 -3.23 -5.01
C ILE A 131 7.71 -2.16 -5.99
N ALA A 132 6.57 -1.52 -5.69
CA ALA A 132 6.12 -0.29 -6.31
C ALA A 132 6.17 0.85 -5.28
N THR A 133 6.76 1.98 -5.65
CA THR A 133 6.88 3.16 -4.78
C THR A 133 6.53 4.41 -5.56
N ALA A 134 5.72 5.29 -4.98
CA ALA A 134 5.37 6.57 -5.61
C ALA A 134 5.25 7.68 -4.58
N ASN A 135 5.47 8.91 -5.01
CA ASN A 135 4.98 10.10 -4.33
C ASN A 135 3.78 10.62 -5.10
N LEU A 136 2.59 10.33 -4.59
CA LEU A 136 1.31 10.51 -5.26
C LEU A 136 0.75 11.90 -4.97
N GLY A 137 0.32 12.60 -6.01
CA GLY A 137 -0.33 13.90 -5.96
C GLY A 137 -1.52 13.98 -6.93
N LYS A 138 -2.15 15.15 -7.06
CA LYS A 138 -3.22 15.34 -8.05
C LYS A 138 -2.74 15.14 -9.50
N GLU A 139 -1.48 15.40 -9.77
CA GLU A 139 -0.85 15.27 -11.07
C GLU A 139 -0.60 13.82 -11.49
N THR A 140 -0.49 12.88 -10.54
CA THR A 140 -0.38 11.44 -10.84
C THR A 140 -1.73 10.78 -11.03
N MET A 141 -2.81 11.41 -10.57
CA MET A 141 -4.16 10.86 -10.70
C MET A 141 -4.70 10.99 -12.13
N PRO A 142 -5.65 10.12 -12.52
CA PRO A 142 -6.31 10.23 -13.83
C PRO A 142 -6.90 11.62 -14.04
N GLN A 143 -6.61 12.19 -15.21
CA GLN A 143 -7.08 13.52 -15.57
C GLN A 143 -8.57 13.49 -15.96
N LYS A 144 -9.22 14.66 -15.93
CA LYS A 144 -10.64 14.77 -16.27
C LYS A 144 -10.93 14.22 -17.67
N GLY A 145 -11.77 13.18 -17.72
CA GLY A 145 -12.16 12.51 -18.97
C GLY A 145 -11.28 11.33 -19.36
N GLU A 146 -10.17 11.10 -18.65
CA GLU A 146 -9.34 9.93 -18.82
C GLU A 146 -10.10 8.68 -18.36
N LYS A 147 -10.00 7.61 -19.14
CA LYS A 147 -10.72 6.35 -18.91
C LYS A 147 -9.75 5.20 -18.82
N ARG A 148 -10.07 4.29 -17.92
CA ARG A 148 -9.38 3.03 -17.81
C ARG A 148 -9.50 2.22 -19.11
N GLY A 149 -8.36 1.79 -19.64
CA GLY A 149 -8.28 0.89 -20.80
C GLY A 149 -8.47 -0.59 -20.43
N PRO A 150 -8.53 -1.48 -21.42
CA PRO A 150 -8.58 -2.93 -21.19
C PRO A 150 -7.20 -3.43 -20.71
N ILE A 151 -7.18 -4.24 -19.65
CA ILE A 151 -5.97 -4.85 -19.09
C ILE A 151 -5.97 -6.39 -19.22
N GLY A 152 -6.91 -6.94 -19.99
CA GLY A 152 -7.11 -8.40 -20.11
C GLY A 152 -5.95 -9.15 -20.76
N HIS A 153 -5.11 -8.47 -21.53
CA HIS A 153 -3.93 -9.03 -22.18
C HIS A 153 -2.77 -9.30 -21.21
N VAL A 154 -2.68 -8.54 -20.10
CA VAL A 154 -1.67 -8.78 -19.07
C VAL A 154 -2.04 -10.02 -18.27
N LYS A 155 -1.10 -10.92 -18.11
CA LYS A 155 -1.25 -12.15 -17.30
C LYS A 155 -0.13 -12.17 -16.25
N PRO A 156 -0.38 -11.67 -15.05
CA PRO A 156 0.61 -11.71 -13.98
C PRO A 156 0.99 -13.15 -13.62
N SER A 157 2.08 -13.33 -12.89
CA SER A 157 2.50 -14.65 -12.41
C SER A 157 1.35 -15.39 -11.71
N GLY A 158 1.22 -16.70 -11.90
CA GLY A 158 0.18 -17.54 -11.31
C GLY A 158 -1.25 -17.22 -11.78
N TRP A 159 -1.44 -16.44 -12.88
CA TRP A 159 -2.77 -16.09 -13.37
C TRP A 159 -3.57 -17.29 -13.84
N GLN A 160 -4.75 -17.49 -13.22
CA GLN A 160 -5.75 -18.48 -13.61
C GLN A 160 -7.11 -17.82 -13.82
N SER A 161 -7.91 -18.31 -14.77
CA SER A 161 -9.27 -17.80 -15.01
C SER A 161 -10.30 -18.72 -14.34
N LEU A 162 -10.37 -18.65 -13.02
CA LEU A 162 -11.22 -19.51 -12.18
C LEU A 162 -12.50 -18.79 -11.78
N LYS A 163 -13.60 -19.58 -11.70
CA LYS A 163 -14.92 -19.08 -11.28
C LYS A 163 -15.45 -19.89 -10.12
N PHE A 164 -16.04 -19.19 -9.15
CA PHE A 164 -16.67 -19.77 -7.96
C PHE A 164 -17.97 -19.01 -7.66
N ASP A 165 -19.04 -19.74 -7.32
CA ASP A 165 -20.36 -19.13 -7.07
C ASP A 165 -20.40 -18.29 -5.79
N ASN A 166 -19.52 -18.55 -4.82
CA ASN A 166 -19.39 -17.81 -3.57
C ASN A 166 -18.50 -16.55 -3.68
N VAL A 167 -17.90 -16.28 -4.84
CA VAL A 167 -17.10 -15.07 -5.10
C VAL A 167 -17.97 -13.99 -5.75
N ASP A 168 -17.87 -12.74 -5.27
CA ASP A 168 -18.55 -11.61 -5.89
C ASP A 168 -18.06 -11.39 -7.33
N GLY A 169 -18.99 -11.34 -8.30
CA GLY A 169 -18.67 -11.32 -9.72
C GLY A 169 -18.17 -12.65 -10.28
N LYS A 170 -18.13 -13.72 -9.46
CA LYS A 170 -17.75 -15.10 -9.75
C LYS A 170 -16.28 -15.34 -10.09
N TYR A 171 -15.56 -14.40 -10.65
CA TYR A 171 -14.13 -14.57 -10.95
C TYR A 171 -13.29 -14.40 -9.68
N LEU A 172 -12.49 -15.46 -9.36
CA LEU A 172 -11.62 -15.46 -8.19
C LEU A 172 -10.59 -14.33 -8.26
N TYR A 173 -9.90 -14.26 -9.40
CA TYR A 173 -8.77 -13.34 -9.55
C TYR A 173 -9.11 -12.07 -10.31
N ASN A 174 -8.57 -10.99 -9.82
CA ASN A 174 -8.45 -9.70 -10.50
C ASN A 174 -6.98 -9.49 -10.89
N ARG A 175 -6.75 -8.70 -11.93
CA ARG A 175 -5.47 -8.04 -12.16
C ARG A 175 -5.41 -6.86 -11.21
N SER A 176 -4.87 -7.11 -10.03
CA SER A 176 -4.81 -6.12 -8.96
C SER A 176 -3.62 -5.21 -9.20
N HIS A 177 -3.87 -3.91 -9.32
CA HIS A 177 -2.79 -2.93 -9.35
C HIS A 177 -2.12 -2.87 -7.97
N LEU A 178 -0.80 -2.79 -7.92
CA LEU A 178 -0.06 -2.48 -6.70
C LEU A 178 -0.34 -1.02 -6.27
N ILE A 179 -0.19 -0.09 -7.22
CA ILE A 179 -0.66 1.28 -7.07
C ILE A 179 -1.88 1.45 -7.97
N GLY A 180 -3.04 1.66 -7.35
CA GLY A 180 -4.34 1.69 -8.03
C GLY A 180 -4.41 2.76 -9.12
N TRP A 181 -5.09 2.46 -10.23
CA TRP A 181 -5.28 3.40 -11.33
C TRP A 181 -5.82 4.77 -10.89
N GLN A 182 -6.67 4.81 -9.87
CA GLN A 182 -7.19 6.06 -9.31
C GLN A 182 -6.12 6.96 -8.68
N LEU A 183 -4.92 6.43 -8.41
CA LEU A 183 -3.80 7.13 -7.75
C LEU A 183 -2.71 7.51 -8.74
N SER A 184 -2.45 6.66 -9.76
CA SER A 184 -1.30 6.76 -10.65
C SER A 184 -1.66 6.92 -12.13
N ALA A 185 -2.92 6.74 -12.51
CA ALA A 185 -3.35 6.62 -13.92
C ALA A 185 -2.66 5.49 -14.71
N GLU A 186 -1.78 4.70 -14.07
CA GLU A 186 -1.15 3.52 -14.68
C GLU A 186 -2.18 2.44 -14.98
N ASN A 187 -2.33 2.06 -16.26
CA ASN A 187 -3.40 1.17 -16.69
C ASN A 187 -2.95 -0.28 -16.84
N ASP A 188 -2.06 -0.58 -17.76
CA ASP A 188 -1.68 -1.92 -18.21
C ASP A 188 -0.18 -2.23 -18.04
N ASN A 189 0.48 -1.51 -17.18
CA ASN A 189 1.86 -1.76 -16.77
C ASN A 189 1.96 -3.12 -16.06
N GLU A 190 2.65 -4.08 -16.70
CA GLU A 190 2.82 -5.44 -16.17
C GLU A 190 3.55 -5.48 -14.82
N LYS A 191 4.44 -4.49 -14.55
CA LYS A 191 5.16 -4.34 -13.28
C LYS A 191 4.29 -3.83 -12.14
N ASN A 192 3.09 -3.35 -12.45
CA ASN A 192 2.09 -2.85 -11.51
C ASN A 192 0.89 -3.78 -11.35
N LEU A 193 0.85 -4.93 -12.03
CA LEU A 193 -0.30 -5.83 -12.03
C LEU A 193 0.05 -7.19 -11.42
N ALA A 194 -0.65 -7.58 -10.37
CA ALA A 194 -0.48 -8.85 -9.68
C ALA A 194 -1.75 -9.72 -9.75
N THR A 195 -1.60 -11.03 -9.59
CA THR A 195 -2.72 -11.95 -9.41
C THR A 195 -3.24 -11.82 -7.98
N GLY A 196 -4.36 -11.12 -7.81
CA GLY A 196 -5.01 -10.90 -6.52
C GLY A 196 -6.44 -11.40 -6.52
N THR A 197 -6.92 -11.92 -5.39
CA THR A 197 -8.31 -12.35 -5.27
C THR A 197 -9.29 -11.17 -5.31
N ARG A 198 -10.55 -11.46 -5.56
CA ARG A 198 -11.61 -10.44 -5.51
C ARG A 198 -11.71 -9.80 -4.13
N PHE A 199 -11.66 -10.61 -3.07
CA PHE A 199 -11.71 -10.16 -1.68
C PHE A 199 -10.49 -9.28 -1.33
N PHE A 200 -9.29 -9.74 -1.67
CA PHE A 200 -8.05 -8.97 -1.50
C PHE A 200 -8.13 -7.59 -2.16
N ASN A 201 -8.55 -7.56 -3.43
CA ASN A 201 -8.56 -6.32 -4.21
C ASN A 201 -9.62 -5.32 -3.73
N VAL A 202 -10.81 -5.79 -3.35
CA VAL A 202 -11.98 -4.92 -3.07
C VAL A 202 -12.20 -4.67 -1.59
N ASP A 203 -12.08 -5.72 -0.78
CA ASP A 203 -12.29 -5.60 0.67
C ASP A 203 -10.96 -5.32 1.41
N GLY A 204 -9.82 -5.73 0.84
CA GLY A 204 -8.48 -5.55 1.41
C GLY A 204 -7.83 -4.22 0.99
N MET A 205 -7.41 -4.09 -0.27
CA MET A 205 -6.61 -2.94 -0.75
C MET A 205 -7.43 -1.66 -0.91
N LEU A 206 -8.57 -1.72 -1.60
CA LEU A 206 -9.35 -0.55 -2.01
C LEU A 206 -9.68 0.44 -0.88
N PRO A 207 -9.98 0.02 0.37
CA PRO A 207 -10.18 0.96 1.48
C PRO A 207 -8.98 1.85 1.76
N PHE A 208 -7.76 1.31 1.70
CA PHE A 208 -6.52 2.05 1.91
C PHE A 208 -6.19 2.97 0.74
N GLU A 209 -6.40 2.51 -0.49
CA GLU A 209 -6.27 3.35 -1.68
C GLU A 209 -7.24 4.53 -1.66
N ASN A 210 -8.48 4.30 -1.26
CA ASN A 210 -9.48 5.37 -1.13
C ASN A 210 -9.09 6.41 -0.08
N LEU A 211 -8.50 5.98 1.05
CA LEU A 211 -8.00 6.90 2.08
C LEU A 211 -6.94 7.85 1.50
N VAL A 212 -5.99 7.32 0.73
CA VAL A 212 -4.96 8.10 0.03
C VAL A 212 -5.59 9.03 -1.01
N ALA A 213 -6.48 8.49 -1.86
CA ALA A 213 -7.14 9.26 -2.91
C ALA A 213 -7.96 10.44 -2.34
N ASP A 214 -8.71 10.20 -1.26
CA ASP A 214 -9.54 11.21 -0.61
C ASP A 214 -8.68 12.29 0.06
N TYR A 215 -7.56 11.91 0.70
CA TYR A 215 -6.61 12.87 1.25
C TYR A 215 -6.05 13.80 0.16
N ILE A 216 -5.52 13.23 -0.94
CA ILE A 216 -4.96 14.01 -2.06
C ILE A 216 -6.01 14.95 -2.67
N LYS A 217 -7.24 14.46 -2.91
CA LYS A 217 -8.33 15.27 -3.48
C LYS A 217 -8.73 16.44 -2.60
N ASN A 218 -8.80 16.21 -1.28
CA ASN A 218 -9.29 17.20 -0.33
C ASN A 218 -8.23 18.25 0.04
N THR A 219 -6.95 17.87 0.10
CA THR A 219 -5.86 18.76 0.56
C THR A 219 -5.05 19.33 -0.60
N GLY A 220 -4.86 18.57 -1.67
CA GLY A 220 -3.88 18.84 -2.72
C GLY A 220 -2.46 18.47 -2.36
N ASN A 221 -2.25 17.89 -1.19
CA ASN A 221 -0.97 17.44 -0.69
C ASN A 221 -0.60 16.07 -1.28
N HIS A 222 0.66 15.66 -1.08
CA HIS A 222 1.21 14.41 -1.60
C HIS A 222 1.20 13.32 -0.52
N VAL A 223 1.21 12.08 -1.01
CA VAL A 223 1.37 10.88 -0.17
C VAL A 223 2.50 10.02 -0.72
N LEU A 224 3.56 9.84 0.07
CA LEU A 224 4.57 8.83 -0.19
C LEU A 224 3.95 7.46 0.07
N TYR A 225 3.96 6.60 -0.96
CA TYR A 225 3.23 5.35 -1.01
C TYR A 225 4.14 4.22 -1.47
N ARG A 226 4.14 3.10 -0.76
CA ARG A 226 4.92 1.91 -1.13
C ARG A 226 4.09 0.65 -0.96
N VAL A 227 4.16 -0.22 -1.95
CA VAL A 227 3.51 -1.53 -1.96
C VAL A 227 4.56 -2.59 -2.21
N THR A 228 4.68 -3.53 -1.28
CA THR A 228 5.66 -4.62 -1.33
C THR A 228 4.92 -5.95 -1.39
N PRO A 229 4.88 -6.63 -2.56
CA PRO A 229 4.32 -7.97 -2.66
C PRO A 229 5.17 -8.98 -1.88
N ILE A 230 4.52 -9.90 -1.17
CA ILE A 230 5.18 -10.91 -0.35
C ILE A 230 4.88 -12.30 -0.91
N PHE A 231 5.92 -12.97 -1.38
CA PHE A 231 5.89 -14.34 -1.88
C PHE A 231 6.67 -15.25 -0.94
N GLU A 232 6.34 -16.53 -0.91
CA GLU A 232 7.11 -17.54 -0.20
C GLU A 232 7.79 -18.47 -1.22
N GLY A 233 9.12 -18.59 -1.14
CA GLY A 233 9.89 -19.42 -2.08
C GLY A 233 9.57 -19.12 -3.55
N ASP A 234 9.23 -20.17 -4.30
CA ASP A 234 8.95 -20.10 -5.74
C ASP A 234 7.45 -19.90 -6.07
N GLU A 235 6.64 -19.48 -5.11
CA GLU A 235 5.22 -19.22 -5.34
C GLU A 235 5.00 -18.17 -6.42
N LEU A 236 4.06 -18.43 -7.32
CA LEU A 236 3.71 -17.52 -8.42
C LEU A 236 2.61 -16.52 -8.04
N VAL A 237 1.86 -16.80 -6.97
CA VAL A 237 0.85 -15.89 -6.39
C VAL A 237 1.35 -15.41 -5.04
N MET A 238 1.34 -14.10 -4.80
CA MET A 238 1.77 -13.54 -3.52
C MET A 238 0.81 -13.97 -2.40
N ARG A 239 1.34 -14.22 -1.20
CA ARG A 239 0.57 -14.47 0.04
C ARG A 239 -0.23 -13.25 0.48
N GLY A 240 0.26 -12.08 0.16
CA GLY A 240 -0.32 -10.79 0.43
C GLY A 240 0.65 -9.69 0.02
N LEU A 241 0.36 -8.49 0.44
CA LEU A 241 1.27 -7.37 0.25
C LEU A 241 1.29 -6.44 1.46
N GLN A 242 2.43 -5.81 1.69
CA GLN A 242 2.56 -4.70 2.62
C GLN A 242 2.19 -3.41 1.89
N MET A 243 1.30 -2.61 2.48
CA MET A 243 0.96 -1.27 2.03
C MET A 243 1.42 -0.26 3.07
N GLU A 244 2.19 0.72 2.64
CA GLU A 244 2.67 1.82 3.47
C GLU A 244 2.30 3.15 2.83
N ALA A 245 1.84 4.09 3.64
CA ALA A 245 1.52 5.44 3.21
C ALA A 245 1.95 6.48 4.25
N TYR A 246 2.33 7.66 3.77
CA TYR A 246 2.75 8.77 4.62
C TYR A 246 2.48 10.10 3.90
N SER A 247 1.62 10.93 4.45
CA SER A 247 1.35 12.26 3.90
C SER A 247 2.55 13.19 4.12
N VAL A 248 3.03 13.81 3.03
CA VAL A 248 4.36 14.43 2.97
C VAL A 248 4.38 15.79 3.66
N GLU A 249 3.44 16.68 3.34
CA GLU A 249 3.44 18.08 3.75
C GLU A 249 3.05 18.28 5.23
N ASP A 250 2.37 17.31 5.83
CA ASP A 250 1.92 17.35 7.21
C ASP A 250 2.61 16.29 8.11
N ASP A 251 3.72 15.73 7.62
CA ASP A 251 4.54 14.75 8.33
C ASP A 251 3.74 13.54 8.86
N GLY A 252 2.84 13.02 8.01
CA GLY A 252 2.02 11.84 8.30
C GLY A 252 0.80 12.11 9.17
N ALA A 253 0.45 13.37 9.44
CA ALA A 253 -0.70 13.71 10.28
C ALA A 253 -2.04 13.39 9.60
N GLY A 254 -2.12 13.48 8.27
CA GLY A 254 -3.33 13.20 7.50
C GLY A 254 -3.46 11.75 7.11
N VAL A 255 -2.38 11.15 6.61
CA VAL A 255 -2.33 9.72 6.22
C VAL A 255 -1.02 9.13 6.72
N SER A 256 -1.11 8.09 7.55
CA SER A 256 0.03 7.29 7.98
C SER A 256 -0.45 5.88 8.30
N TYR A 257 0.03 4.89 7.54
CA TYR A 257 -0.25 3.49 7.84
C TYR A 257 0.83 2.54 7.30
N ASN A 258 0.89 1.36 7.92
CA ASN A 258 1.69 0.23 7.50
C ASN A 258 0.89 -1.04 7.84
N VAL A 259 0.45 -1.76 6.82
CA VAL A 259 -0.42 -2.92 6.96
C VAL A 259 0.00 -4.03 6.01
N PHE A 260 -0.21 -5.28 6.42
CA PHE A 260 -0.19 -6.43 5.53
C PHE A 260 -1.62 -6.79 5.14
N VAL A 261 -1.90 -6.87 3.85
CA VAL A 261 -3.21 -7.23 3.28
C VAL A 261 -3.12 -8.65 2.75
N TYR A 262 -4.02 -9.55 3.22
CA TYR A 262 -4.04 -10.96 2.83
C TYR A 262 -4.54 -11.14 1.40
N ASN A 263 -3.78 -11.83 0.55
CA ASN A 263 -4.26 -12.27 -0.76
C ASN A 263 -4.98 -13.62 -0.63
N ALA A 264 -6.13 -13.58 0.00
CA ALA A 264 -6.97 -14.74 0.29
C ALA A 264 -8.40 -14.50 -0.18
N GLN A 265 -9.24 -15.54 -0.15
CA GLN A 265 -10.65 -15.47 -0.49
C GLN A 265 -11.44 -16.35 0.49
N PRO A 266 -12.44 -15.82 1.23
CA PRO A 266 -13.26 -16.63 2.12
C PRO A 266 -13.89 -17.84 1.41
N GLY A 267 -13.72 -19.03 2.00
CA GLY A 267 -14.26 -20.27 1.47
C GLY A 267 -13.52 -20.84 0.25
N ILE A 268 -12.33 -20.33 -0.06
CA ILE A 268 -11.48 -20.82 -1.16
C ILE A 268 -10.09 -21.11 -0.61
N TYR A 269 -9.59 -22.30 -0.91
CA TYR A 269 -8.19 -22.67 -0.78
C TYR A 269 -7.43 -22.31 -2.05
N ILE A 270 -6.30 -21.63 -1.91
CA ILE A 270 -5.43 -21.19 -3.01
C ILE A 270 -4.12 -21.97 -2.92
N ASP A 271 -3.74 -22.62 -4.00
CA ASP A 271 -2.37 -23.07 -4.22
C ASP A 271 -1.54 -21.90 -4.76
N TYR A 272 -0.80 -21.26 -3.88
CA TYR A 272 0.02 -20.08 -4.21
C TYR A 272 1.18 -20.40 -5.16
N LEU A 273 1.63 -21.69 -5.22
CA LEU A 273 2.67 -22.09 -6.16
C LEU A 273 2.21 -21.98 -7.60
N THR A 274 0.94 -22.30 -7.89
CA THR A 274 0.42 -22.39 -9.26
C THR A 274 -0.69 -21.39 -9.58
N GLY A 275 -1.34 -20.84 -8.56
CA GLY A 275 -2.57 -20.06 -8.70
C GLY A 275 -3.84 -20.90 -8.88
N MET A 276 -3.76 -22.22 -8.84
CA MET A 276 -4.95 -23.07 -8.82
C MET A 276 -5.70 -22.92 -7.48
N ALA A 277 -7.00 -23.14 -7.49
CA ALA A 277 -7.81 -22.99 -6.29
C ALA A 277 -9.01 -23.93 -6.28
N THR A 278 -9.49 -24.23 -5.06
CA THR A 278 -10.66 -25.07 -4.82
C THR A 278 -11.51 -24.49 -3.69
N THR A 279 -12.79 -24.85 -3.61
CA THR A 279 -13.61 -24.51 -2.43
C THR A 279 -13.12 -25.26 -1.21
N THR A 280 -13.09 -24.58 -0.06
CA THR A 280 -12.98 -25.26 1.23
C THR A 280 -14.32 -25.84 1.61
N ASN A 281 -14.35 -27.11 2.02
CA ASN A 281 -15.56 -27.80 2.48
C ASN A 281 -16.11 -27.17 3.76
#